data_5d0ce3d2e4670c00de26cca8efd44cd5
#
_entry.id   5d0ce3d2e4670c00de26cca8efd44cd5
#
_cell.length_a   1.000
_cell.length_b   1.000
_cell.length_c   1.000
_cell.angle_alpha   90.00
_cell.angle_beta   90.00
_cell.angle_gamma   90.00
#
_symmetry.space_group_name_H-M   'P 1'
#
loop_
_entity.id
_entity.type
_entity.pdbx_description
1 polymer ?
#
loop_
_entity_poly.entity_id
_entity_poly.type
_entity_poly.pdbx_seq_one_letter_code
_entity_poly.pdbx_strand_id
1 'polypeptide(L)'
;AVYGDWLHAGSDKPTVLIYGHYDVQPVDPLELWDIEPFKPIIKDNKIFGRGASDDKGSMFIPIIVFESIFKTSETFPFNIKFIFEGEEEVASPNMPEFVSKNVDKLTCDMIFSADGGQFSEDECELAVAYKGILGFDIEVTGPDTDKHSGIYGAAIANPVMALSQLIA
;
A
#
# COMPACT_ATOMS: atom_id res chain seq x y z
N ALA A 1 14.44 0.01 -1.12
CA ALA A 1 13.78 0.00 -2.44
C ALA A 1 14.68 -0.64 -3.49
N VAL A 2 14.08 -1.23 -4.51
CA VAL A 2 14.73 -1.75 -5.70
C VAL A 2 14.42 -0.81 -6.86
N TYR A 3 15.44 -0.46 -7.65
CA TYR A 3 15.30 0.41 -8.83
C TYR A 3 15.78 -0.30 -10.07
N GLY A 4 15.10 -0.09 -11.18
CA GLY A 4 15.51 -0.50 -12.53
C GLY A 4 15.00 0.49 -13.55
N ASP A 5 15.66 0.56 -14.72
CA ASP A 5 15.19 1.40 -15.82
C ASP A 5 15.46 0.80 -17.20
N TRP A 6 14.70 1.31 -18.18
CA TRP A 6 14.90 1.16 -19.60
C TRP A 6 14.64 2.51 -20.27
N LEU A 7 15.71 3.20 -20.63
CA LEU A 7 15.69 4.59 -21.15
C LEU A 7 16.10 4.64 -22.63
N HIS A 8 15.67 3.68 -23.43
CA HIS A 8 16.10 3.52 -24.82
C HIS A 8 15.05 3.96 -25.85
N ALA A 9 13.90 4.50 -25.40
CA ALA A 9 12.89 5.06 -26.33
C ALA A 9 13.36 6.35 -27.00
N GLY A 10 14.23 7.11 -26.35
CA GLY A 10 14.75 8.40 -26.79
C GLY A 10 14.52 9.51 -25.76
N SER A 11 15.35 10.54 -25.81
CA SER A 11 15.29 11.66 -24.85
C SER A 11 14.09 12.59 -25.07
N ASP A 12 13.41 12.48 -26.20
CA ASP A 12 12.20 13.21 -26.55
C ASP A 12 10.91 12.47 -26.15
N LYS A 13 11.05 11.26 -25.62
CA LYS A 13 9.91 10.43 -25.21
C LYS A 13 9.61 10.57 -23.73
N PRO A 14 8.32 10.50 -23.35
CA PRO A 14 7.94 10.56 -21.95
C PRO A 14 8.53 9.39 -21.17
N THR A 15 8.71 9.61 -19.88
CA THR A 15 9.19 8.61 -18.91
C THR A 15 8.09 8.26 -17.94
N VAL A 16 7.78 6.97 -17.84
CA VAL A 16 6.81 6.43 -16.87
C VAL A 16 7.57 5.75 -15.74
N LEU A 17 7.29 6.13 -14.50
CA LEU A 17 7.80 5.48 -13.31
C LEU A 17 6.73 4.51 -12.78
N ILE A 18 7.05 3.24 -12.73
CA ILE A 18 6.20 2.18 -12.16
C ILE A 18 6.56 2.01 -10.70
N TYR A 19 5.56 2.16 -9.84
CA TYR A 19 5.68 1.97 -8.40
C TYR A 19 4.90 0.73 -7.96
N GLY A 20 5.41 0.04 -6.95
CA GLY A 20 4.76 -1.05 -6.24
C GLY A 20 5.53 -1.44 -4.98
N HIS A 21 4.97 -2.35 -4.18
CA HIS A 21 5.62 -2.83 -2.97
C HIS A 21 5.65 -4.36 -2.87
N TYR A 22 6.66 -4.88 -2.18
CA TYR A 22 6.85 -6.33 -2.02
C TYR A 22 6.75 -6.81 -0.57
N ASP A 23 6.60 -5.91 0.39
CA ASP A 23 6.23 -6.26 1.76
C ASP A 23 4.73 -6.63 1.84
N VAL A 24 4.31 -7.12 2.97
CA VAL A 24 2.95 -7.61 3.15
C VAL A 24 2.52 -7.43 4.60
N GLN A 25 1.23 -7.25 4.82
CA GLN A 25 0.63 -7.21 6.17
C GLN A 25 0.87 -8.50 6.96
N PRO A 26 0.94 -8.43 8.29
CA PRO A 26 0.88 -9.60 9.16
C PRO A 26 -0.33 -10.49 8.85
N VAL A 27 -0.21 -11.76 9.23
CA VAL A 27 -1.24 -12.76 8.91
C VAL A 27 -2.17 -13.07 10.08
N ASP A 28 -2.02 -12.35 11.18
CA ASP A 28 -2.84 -12.55 12.37
C ASP A 28 -4.30 -12.04 12.16
N PRO A 29 -5.27 -12.77 12.66
CA PRO A 29 -5.18 -14.06 13.34
C PRO A 29 -5.11 -15.24 12.34
N LEU A 30 -4.19 -16.17 12.58
CA LEU A 30 -3.93 -17.33 11.69
C LEU A 30 -5.13 -18.27 11.54
N GLU A 31 -5.97 -18.36 12.57
CA GLU A 31 -7.18 -19.20 12.57
C GLU A 31 -8.27 -18.78 11.58
N LEU A 32 -8.16 -17.58 11.00
CA LEU A 32 -9.08 -17.11 9.97
C LEU A 32 -8.64 -17.47 8.54
N TRP A 33 -7.49 -18.11 8.39
CA TRP A 33 -7.01 -18.51 7.09
C TRP A 33 -7.39 -19.94 6.75
N ASP A 34 -7.98 -20.12 5.57
CA ASP A 34 -8.29 -21.46 5.01
C ASP A 34 -7.05 -22.20 4.51
N ILE A 35 -5.94 -21.50 4.33
CA ILE A 35 -4.67 -22.04 3.85
C ILE A 35 -3.52 -21.49 4.70
N GLU A 36 -2.35 -22.08 4.60
CA GLU A 36 -1.13 -21.53 5.19
C GLU A 36 -0.72 -20.25 4.41
N PRO A 37 -0.75 -19.04 5.02
CA PRO A 37 -0.69 -17.77 4.29
C PRO A 37 0.54 -17.58 3.40
N PHE A 38 1.70 -18.12 3.83
CA PHE A 38 2.96 -18.02 3.11
C PHE A 38 3.31 -19.26 2.27
N LYS A 39 2.35 -20.18 2.12
CA LYS A 39 2.42 -21.29 1.16
C LYS A 39 1.32 -21.14 0.12
N PRO A 40 1.53 -20.32 -0.91
CA PRO A 40 0.49 -20.04 -1.88
C PRO A 40 0.03 -21.32 -2.61
N ILE A 41 -1.26 -21.39 -2.86
CA ILE A 41 -1.88 -22.46 -3.63
C ILE A 41 -2.55 -21.89 -4.88
N ILE A 42 -2.60 -22.71 -5.95
CA ILE A 42 -3.37 -22.40 -7.14
C ILE A 42 -4.62 -23.29 -7.14
N LYS A 43 -5.78 -22.65 -7.16
CA LYS A 43 -7.07 -23.32 -7.20
C LYS A 43 -8.03 -22.49 -8.05
N ASP A 44 -8.80 -23.15 -8.91
CA ASP A 44 -9.83 -22.52 -9.76
C ASP A 44 -9.27 -21.32 -10.56
N ASN A 45 -8.08 -21.46 -11.14
CA ASN A 45 -7.34 -20.39 -11.85
C ASN A 45 -6.97 -19.15 -11.01
N LYS A 46 -7.03 -19.25 -9.69
CA LYS A 46 -6.68 -18.17 -8.76
C LYS A 46 -5.50 -18.58 -7.88
N ILE A 47 -4.68 -17.62 -7.54
CA ILE A 47 -3.59 -17.77 -6.56
C ILE A 47 -4.08 -17.26 -5.22
N PHE A 48 -4.00 -18.11 -4.20
CA PHE A 48 -4.35 -17.75 -2.83
C PHE A 48 -3.08 -17.71 -1.97
N GLY A 49 -2.89 -16.65 -1.21
CA GLY A 49 -1.77 -16.46 -0.31
C GLY A 49 -1.62 -14.99 0.10
N ARG A 50 -0.94 -14.74 1.22
CA ARG A 50 -0.65 -13.38 1.63
C ARG A 50 0.28 -12.70 0.61
N GLY A 51 -0.09 -11.48 0.16
CA GLY A 51 0.65 -10.74 -0.87
C GLY A 51 0.37 -11.20 -2.31
N ALA A 52 -0.53 -12.17 -2.54
CA ALA A 52 -0.87 -12.62 -3.89
C ALA A 52 -1.58 -11.54 -4.71
N SER A 53 -2.37 -10.68 -4.08
CA SER A 53 -2.99 -9.50 -4.70
C SER A 53 -2.25 -8.24 -4.28
N ASP A 54 -2.12 -7.98 -3.02
CA ASP A 54 -1.54 -6.80 -2.39
C ASP A 54 -0.11 -7.09 -1.92
N ASP A 55 0.92 -6.64 -2.66
CA ASP A 55 0.86 -6.01 -4.01
C ASP A 55 1.66 -6.84 -5.03
N LYS A 56 2.22 -8.03 -4.64
CA LYS A 56 3.09 -8.83 -5.51
C LYS A 56 2.44 -9.20 -6.85
N GLY A 57 1.14 -9.52 -6.84
CA GLY A 57 0.39 -9.83 -8.05
C GLY A 57 0.24 -8.60 -8.93
N SER A 58 -0.24 -7.50 -8.37
CA SER A 58 -0.48 -6.25 -9.09
C SER A 58 0.84 -5.61 -9.56
N MET A 59 1.86 -5.57 -8.69
CA MET A 59 3.22 -5.11 -9.04
C MET A 59 3.83 -5.91 -10.21
N PHE A 60 3.49 -7.18 -10.36
CA PHE A 60 4.03 -8.04 -11.41
C PHE A 60 3.35 -7.83 -12.77
N ILE A 61 2.12 -7.29 -12.80
CA ILE A 61 1.38 -7.03 -14.05
C ILE A 61 2.18 -6.13 -15.02
N PRO A 62 2.68 -4.95 -14.65
CA PRO A 62 3.49 -4.12 -15.53
C PRO A 62 4.72 -4.86 -16.07
N ILE A 63 5.38 -5.68 -15.26
CA ILE A 63 6.56 -6.45 -15.68
C ILE A 63 6.20 -7.43 -16.82
N ILE A 64 5.09 -8.17 -16.68
CA ILE A 64 4.61 -9.10 -17.71
C ILE A 64 4.21 -8.35 -18.99
N VAL A 65 3.54 -7.20 -18.85
CA VAL A 65 3.15 -6.36 -19.99
C VAL A 65 4.39 -5.91 -20.76
N PHE A 66 5.41 -5.42 -20.07
CA PHE A 66 6.66 -4.99 -20.72
C PHE A 66 7.41 -6.16 -21.37
N GLU A 67 7.51 -7.30 -20.70
CA GLU A 67 8.09 -8.50 -21.29
C GLU A 67 7.36 -8.91 -22.59
N SER A 68 6.04 -8.87 -22.58
CA SER A 68 5.21 -9.22 -23.74
C SER A 68 5.41 -8.24 -24.90
N ILE A 69 5.49 -6.94 -24.63
CA ILE A 69 5.74 -5.93 -25.65
C ILE A 69 7.16 -6.09 -26.23
N PHE A 70 8.18 -6.32 -25.39
CA PHE A 70 9.55 -6.56 -25.88
C PHE A 70 9.65 -7.78 -26.78
N LYS A 71 8.92 -8.86 -26.46
CA LYS A 71 8.91 -10.07 -27.30
C LYS A 71 8.21 -9.88 -28.66
N THR A 72 7.31 -8.90 -28.76
CA THR A 72 6.51 -8.67 -29.97
C THR A 72 6.92 -7.46 -30.80
N SER A 73 7.47 -6.42 -30.18
CA SER A 73 7.74 -5.13 -30.83
C SER A 73 9.19 -4.67 -30.71
N GLU A 74 10.00 -5.31 -29.88
CA GLU A 74 11.42 -4.98 -29.58
C GLU A 74 11.66 -3.57 -29.03
N THR A 75 10.65 -2.69 -29.02
CA THR A 75 10.76 -1.29 -28.58
C THR A 75 9.53 -0.84 -27.82
N PHE A 76 9.70 0.20 -27.00
CA PHE A 76 8.61 0.93 -26.34
C PHE A 76 8.48 2.35 -26.88
N PRO A 77 7.27 2.93 -26.88
CA PRO A 77 7.06 4.31 -27.27
C PRO A 77 7.43 5.32 -26.17
N PHE A 78 7.85 4.88 -24.98
CA PHE A 78 8.21 5.69 -23.82
C PHE A 78 9.34 5.03 -23.01
N ASN A 79 10.01 5.83 -22.21
CA ASN A 79 11.01 5.36 -21.26
C ASN A 79 10.33 4.82 -19.99
N ILE A 80 10.97 3.84 -19.36
CA ILE A 80 10.40 3.14 -18.20
C ILE A 80 11.39 3.17 -17.05
N LYS A 81 10.87 3.46 -15.86
CA LYS A 81 11.56 3.29 -14.59
C LYS A 81 10.71 2.45 -13.66
N PHE A 82 11.35 1.67 -12.82
CA PHE A 82 10.71 0.89 -11.76
C PHE A 82 11.27 1.31 -10.42
N ILE A 83 10.40 1.44 -9.43
CA ILE A 83 10.76 1.52 -8.03
C ILE A 83 9.81 0.61 -7.24
N PHE A 84 10.39 -0.37 -6.56
CA PHE A 84 9.66 -1.27 -5.68
C PHE A 84 10.19 -1.15 -4.26
N GLU A 85 9.30 -0.90 -3.31
CA GLU A 85 9.65 -0.76 -1.91
C GLU A 85 9.28 -1.97 -1.05
N GLY A 86 9.71 -1.99 0.20
CA GLY A 86 9.45 -3.06 1.14
C GLY A 86 9.00 -2.56 2.51
N GLU A 87 8.37 -1.39 2.57
CA GLU A 87 7.90 -0.73 3.79
C GLU A 87 6.55 -0.02 3.59
N GLU A 88 5.81 -0.29 2.50
CA GLU A 88 4.53 0.36 2.21
C GLU A 88 3.53 0.10 3.34
N GLU A 89 3.44 -1.13 3.77
CA GLU A 89 2.52 -1.63 4.79
C GLU A 89 2.78 -1.11 6.22
N VAL A 90 3.85 -0.34 6.38
CA VAL A 90 4.20 0.38 7.61
C VAL A 90 4.40 1.89 7.36
N ALA A 91 3.71 2.42 6.33
CA ALA A 91 3.68 3.83 5.93
C ALA A 91 5.02 4.37 5.39
N SER A 92 5.84 3.53 4.76
CA SER A 92 7.05 3.89 4.00
C SER A 92 8.01 4.85 4.73
N PRO A 93 8.44 4.59 5.97
CA PRO A 93 9.16 5.57 6.80
C PRO A 93 10.47 6.06 6.16
N ASN A 94 11.12 5.24 5.33
CA ASN A 94 12.38 5.59 4.66
C ASN A 94 12.20 6.13 3.23
N MET A 95 11.01 6.08 2.66
CA MET A 95 10.75 6.52 1.28
C MET A 95 10.98 8.02 1.07
N PRO A 96 10.58 8.95 1.97
CA PRO A 96 10.84 10.36 1.79
C PRO A 96 12.33 10.70 1.68
N GLU A 97 13.16 10.06 2.51
CA GLU A 97 14.61 10.25 2.46
C GLU A 97 15.20 9.65 1.17
N PHE A 98 14.75 8.45 0.78
CA PHE A 98 15.18 7.80 -0.46
C PHE A 98 14.85 8.67 -1.68
N VAL A 99 13.62 9.18 -1.78
CA VAL A 99 13.19 10.05 -2.89
C VAL A 99 14.02 11.33 -2.92
N SER A 100 14.21 12.00 -1.77
CA SER A 100 14.97 13.25 -1.70
C SER A 100 16.43 13.11 -2.16
N LYS A 101 17.03 11.95 -1.90
CA LYS A 101 18.41 11.65 -2.33
C LYS A 101 18.55 11.20 -3.79
N ASN A 102 17.44 10.84 -4.44
CA ASN A 102 17.44 10.27 -5.79
C ASN A 102 16.51 11.00 -6.75
N VAL A 103 16.23 12.28 -6.53
CA VAL A 103 15.30 13.09 -7.35
C VAL A 103 15.62 13.00 -8.83
N ASP A 104 16.88 13.23 -9.24
CA ASP A 104 17.28 13.19 -10.64
C ASP A 104 17.06 11.81 -11.27
N LYS A 105 17.32 10.75 -10.50
CA LYS A 105 17.13 9.36 -10.92
C LYS A 105 15.66 9.01 -11.09
N LEU A 106 14.80 9.55 -10.23
CA LEU A 106 13.36 9.26 -10.18
C LEU A 106 12.52 10.22 -11.02
N THR A 107 13.10 11.30 -11.57
CA THR A 107 12.40 12.24 -12.44
C THR A 107 11.65 11.50 -13.55
N CYS A 108 10.38 11.77 -13.72
CA CYS A 108 9.48 11.14 -14.67
C CYS A 108 8.34 12.10 -15.05
N ASP A 109 7.63 11.79 -16.13
CA ASP A 109 6.47 12.54 -16.58
C ASP A 109 5.17 12.01 -15.95
N MET A 110 5.14 10.73 -15.61
CA MET A 110 3.98 10.06 -15.02
C MET A 110 4.42 8.96 -14.06
N ILE A 111 3.69 8.82 -12.96
CA ILE A 111 3.80 7.66 -12.06
C ILE A 111 2.60 6.77 -12.28
N PHE A 112 2.84 5.47 -12.39
CA PHE A 112 1.81 4.44 -12.47
C PHE A 112 2.02 3.43 -11.34
N SER A 113 0.94 3.15 -10.60
CA SER A 113 0.87 2.04 -9.64
C SER A 113 -0.29 1.12 -10.02
N ALA A 114 -0.05 -0.17 -9.94
CA ALA A 114 -1.10 -1.18 -10.10
C ALA A 114 -1.65 -1.65 -8.74
N ASP A 115 -1.13 -1.09 -7.65
CA ASP A 115 -1.60 -1.36 -6.29
C ASP A 115 -3.02 -0.85 -6.11
N GLY A 116 -3.96 -1.78 -6.00
CA GLY A 116 -5.38 -1.47 -5.90
C GLY A 116 -6.27 -2.70 -6.07
N GLY A 117 -7.55 -2.49 -5.84
CA GLY A 117 -8.57 -3.51 -6.06
C GLY A 117 -8.90 -3.71 -7.54
N GLN A 118 -9.64 -4.76 -7.82
CA GLN A 118 -10.31 -4.99 -9.08
C GLN A 118 -11.82 -5.03 -8.81
N PHE A 119 -12.61 -4.30 -9.60
CA PHE A 119 -14.05 -4.24 -9.39
C PHE A 119 -14.72 -5.60 -9.57
N SER A 120 -14.34 -6.32 -10.63
CA SER A 120 -14.78 -7.70 -10.88
C SER A 120 -13.77 -8.45 -11.76
N GLU A 121 -14.00 -9.75 -12.01
CA GLU A 121 -13.14 -10.56 -12.88
C GLU A 121 -13.12 -10.04 -14.33
N ASP A 122 -14.21 -9.42 -14.78
CA ASP A 122 -14.43 -8.98 -16.16
C ASP A 122 -14.31 -7.47 -16.35
N GLU A 123 -14.16 -6.68 -15.29
CA GLU A 123 -14.13 -5.21 -15.34
C GLU A 123 -12.81 -4.67 -14.81
N CYS A 124 -12.07 -3.99 -15.70
CA CYS A 124 -10.85 -3.29 -15.33
C CYS A 124 -11.19 -2.00 -14.57
N GLU A 125 -10.40 -1.69 -13.56
CA GLU A 125 -10.46 -0.44 -12.81
C GLU A 125 -9.20 0.38 -13.05
N LEU A 126 -9.37 1.69 -13.22
CA LEU A 126 -8.30 2.66 -13.22
C LEU A 126 -8.60 3.73 -12.17
N ALA A 127 -7.93 3.66 -11.02
CA ALA A 127 -8.03 4.67 -10.00
C ALA A 127 -7.35 5.96 -10.47
N VAL A 128 -8.11 7.06 -10.54
CA VAL A 128 -7.62 8.37 -10.98
C VAL A 128 -7.52 9.38 -9.84
N ALA A 129 -7.98 9.00 -8.65
CA ALA A 129 -7.89 9.79 -7.43
C ALA A 129 -7.99 8.90 -6.20
N TYR A 130 -7.41 9.34 -5.10
CA TYR A 130 -7.43 8.63 -3.83
C TYR A 130 -7.97 9.53 -2.72
N LYS A 131 -8.54 8.92 -1.68
CA LYS A 131 -8.93 9.61 -0.45
C LYS A 131 -7.71 9.75 0.46
N GLY A 132 -7.63 10.87 1.18
CA GLY A 132 -6.70 10.98 2.30
C GLY A 132 -7.20 10.15 3.50
N ILE A 133 -6.27 9.73 4.33
CA ILE A 133 -6.54 9.07 5.60
C ILE A 133 -5.87 9.84 6.73
N LEU A 134 -6.52 9.89 7.88
CA LEU A 134 -5.98 10.46 9.09
C LEU A 134 -6.41 9.58 10.28
N GLY A 135 -5.44 9.04 10.98
CA GLY A 135 -5.65 8.21 12.18
C GLY A 135 -5.39 9.01 13.45
N PHE A 136 -6.13 8.68 14.50
CA PHE A 136 -5.95 9.25 15.83
C PHE A 136 -6.00 8.15 16.88
N ASP A 137 -5.12 8.26 17.87
CA ASP A 137 -5.23 7.57 19.13
C ASP A 137 -5.63 8.58 20.19
N ILE A 138 -6.75 8.36 20.87
CA ILE A 138 -7.26 9.23 21.89
C ILE A 138 -7.25 8.50 23.22
N GLU A 139 -6.41 8.97 24.14
CA GLU A 139 -6.34 8.49 25.51
C GLU A 139 -6.92 9.53 26.47
N VAL A 140 -7.86 9.11 27.30
CA VAL A 140 -8.42 9.95 28.38
C VAL A 140 -8.17 9.28 29.71
N THR A 141 -7.30 9.89 30.51
CA THR A 141 -6.96 9.40 31.85
C THR A 141 -7.86 10.00 32.92
N GLY A 142 -8.26 9.16 33.86
CA GLY A 142 -9.05 9.54 35.05
C GLY A 142 -8.19 9.63 36.32
N PRO A 143 -8.80 9.56 37.50
CA PRO A 143 -8.11 9.47 38.78
C PRO A 143 -7.20 8.23 38.84
N ASP A 144 -6.12 8.33 39.60
CA ASP A 144 -5.12 7.29 39.84
C ASP A 144 -5.63 6.05 40.60
N THR A 145 -6.82 6.14 41.18
CA THR A 145 -7.47 5.05 41.92
C THR A 145 -8.98 5.04 41.68
N ASP A 146 -9.60 3.89 41.87
CA ASP A 146 -11.04 3.73 41.76
C ASP A 146 -11.77 4.64 42.77
N LYS A 147 -12.83 5.30 42.30
CA LYS A 147 -13.64 6.22 43.08
C LYS A 147 -15.06 5.72 43.17
N HIS A 148 -15.60 5.70 44.41
CA HIS A 148 -16.98 5.28 44.63
C HIS A 148 -17.97 6.32 44.06
N SER A 149 -18.78 5.90 43.09
CA SER A 149 -19.67 6.80 42.35
C SER A 149 -20.70 7.54 43.23
N GLY A 150 -21.16 6.92 44.31
CA GLY A 150 -22.08 7.55 45.26
C GLY A 150 -21.47 8.66 46.10
N ILE A 151 -20.15 8.75 46.18
CA ILE A 151 -19.42 9.79 46.93
C ILE A 151 -18.84 10.84 45.98
N TYR A 152 -18.27 10.40 44.87
CA TYR A 152 -17.49 11.26 43.96
C TYR A 152 -18.23 11.55 42.66
N GLY A 153 -19.41 10.93 42.44
CA GLY A 153 -20.20 11.19 41.22
C GLY A 153 -20.50 12.68 41.07
N ALA A 154 -20.44 13.17 39.86
CA ALA A 154 -20.51 14.60 39.46
C ALA A 154 -19.40 15.51 39.97
N ALA A 155 -18.62 15.12 40.97
CA ALA A 155 -17.48 15.91 41.47
C ALA A 155 -16.18 15.59 40.72
N ILE A 156 -16.05 14.37 40.22
CA ILE A 156 -14.91 13.91 39.45
C ILE A 156 -15.38 13.48 38.06
N ALA A 157 -14.70 14.01 37.00
CA ALA A 157 -15.04 13.66 35.65
C ALA A 157 -14.81 12.15 35.39
N ASN A 158 -15.77 11.51 34.74
CA ASN A 158 -15.62 10.13 34.30
C ASN A 158 -14.92 10.10 32.95
N PRO A 159 -13.77 9.43 32.81
CA PRO A 159 -13.02 9.43 31.57
C PRO A 159 -13.78 8.79 30.38
N VAL A 160 -14.66 7.81 30.64
CA VAL A 160 -15.49 7.22 29.58
C VAL A 160 -16.51 8.24 29.04
N MET A 161 -17.11 9.03 29.92
CA MET A 161 -18.01 10.12 29.49
C MET A 161 -17.27 11.21 28.74
N ALA A 162 -16.09 11.59 29.20
CA ALA A 162 -15.26 12.58 28.53
C ALA A 162 -14.83 12.09 27.14
N LEU A 163 -14.39 10.86 27.01
CA LEU A 163 -14.06 10.24 25.73
C LEU A 163 -15.28 10.21 24.78
N SER A 164 -16.43 9.81 25.29
CA SER A 164 -17.67 9.80 24.49
C SER A 164 -18.07 11.17 23.96
N GLN A 165 -17.85 12.23 24.77
CA GLN A 165 -18.11 13.61 24.34
C GLN A 165 -17.09 14.14 23.32
N LEU A 166 -15.85 13.64 23.35
CA LEU A 166 -14.81 14.01 22.37
C LEU A 166 -15.07 13.35 21.01
N ILE A 167 -15.70 12.18 20.98
CA ILE A 167 -15.97 11.42 19.75
C ILE A 167 -17.30 11.83 19.10
N ALA A 168 -18.24 12.37 19.85
CA ALA A 168 -19.56 12.79 19.37
C ALA A 168 -19.53 14.12 18.63
#